data_787a0abb7c1c7f1d5f991eb546788c04
#
_entry.id   787a0abb7c1c7f1d5f991eb546788c04
#
_cell.length_a   1.000
_cell.length_b   1.000
_cell.length_c   1.000
_cell.angle_alpha   90.00
_cell.angle_beta   90.00
_cell.angle_gamma   90.00
#
_symmetry.space_group_name_H-M   'P 1'
#
loop_
_entity.id
_entity.type
_entity.pdbx_description
1 polymer ?
#
loop_
_entity_poly.entity_id
_entity_poly.type
_entity_poly.pdbx_seq_one_letter_code
_entity_poly.pdbx_strand_id
1 'polypeptide(L)'
;NMLSLIHLTNMESTLKTQYLNAGNITARINLHAEYSVNKQGWFNWIYEQSNIQTGQRILEIGCGDGRLWVDNKNNVRELSGLQVFLSDISDGMVNDARRNIEAEYANENGADSTAHKTGQSVSFKFNAFDCADIPYRNNYFDIVLANHVLFYCDNIESVLKEVKRVLKPGGVFICATYGASHM
;
A
#
# COMPACT_ATOMS: atom_id res chain seq x y z
N ASN A 1 1.93 -9.89 -34.92
CA ASN A 1 3.31 -9.78 -34.48
C ASN A 1 3.57 -10.70 -33.31
N MET A 2 3.92 -11.96 -33.63
CA MET A 2 4.09 -13.06 -32.68
C MET A 2 5.24 -12.81 -31.68
N LEU A 3 6.27 -12.07 -32.08
CA LEU A 3 7.40 -11.69 -31.20
C LEU A 3 7.02 -10.68 -30.10
N SER A 4 6.07 -9.81 -30.34
CA SER A 4 5.57 -8.85 -29.36
C SER A 4 4.70 -9.52 -28.29
N LEU A 5 3.95 -10.56 -28.65
CA LEU A 5 3.14 -11.35 -27.68
C LEU A 5 4.02 -12.19 -26.75
N ILE A 6 5.09 -12.78 -27.29
CA ILE A 6 6.05 -13.59 -26.50
C ILE A 6 6.83 -12.71 -25.52
N HIS A 7 7.12 -11.46 -25.87
CA HIS A 7 7.81 -10.53 -24.97
C HIS A 7 6.91 -10.07 -23.81
N LEU A 8 5.63 -9.82 -24.07
CA LEU A 8 4.63 -9.46 -23.05
C LEU A 8 4.35 -10.61 -22.08
N THR A 9 4.15 -11.82 -22.59
CA THR A 9 3.91 -13.01 -21.73
C THR A 9 5.13 -13.37 -20.86
N ASN A 10 6.35 -13.16 -21.35
CA ASN A 10 7.56 -13.36 -20.53
C ASN A 10 7.74 -12.29 -19.46
N MET A 11 7.38 -11.04 -19.72
CA MET A 11 7.41 -9.97 -18.70
C MET A 11 6.40 -10.21 -17.57
N GLU A 12 5.15 -10.58 -17.90
CA GLU A 12 4.12 -10.92 -16.90
C GLU A 12 4.54 -12.12 -16.02
N SER A 13 5.12 -13.16 -16.62
CA SER A 13 5.58 -14.33 -15.87
C SER A 13 6.76 -13.99 -14.96
N THR A 14 7.66 -13.13 -15.41
CA THR A 14 8.83 -12.67 -14.63
C THR A 14 8.40 -11.77 -13.47
N LEU A 15 7.46 -10.84 -13.70
CA LEU A 15 6.91 -9.97 -12.65
C LEU A 15 6.15 -10.80 -11.60
N LYS A 16 5.27 -11.71 -12.01
CA LYS A 16 4.56 -12.61 -11.09
C LYS A 16 5.53 -13.44 -10.25
N THR A 17 6.62 -13.93 -10.84
CA THR A 17 7.64 -14.71 -10.12
C THR A 17 8.47 -13.82 -9.19
N GLN A 18 8.79 -12.60 -9.60
CA GLN A 18 9.59 -11.65 -8.83
C GLN A 18 8.84 -11.14 -7.58
N TYR A 19 7.52 -11.07 -7.62
CA TYR A 19 6.66 -10.56 -6.55
C TYR A 19 5.75 -11.64 -5.94
N LEU A 20 6.16 -12.90 -6.01
CA LEU A 20 5.45 -13.99 -5.31
C LEU A 20 5.41 -13.80 -3.79
N ASN A 21 6.38 -13.10 -3.23
CA ASN A 21 6.45 -12.74 -1.81
C ASN A 21 7.36 -11.52 -1.58
N ALA A 22 7.33 -11.01 -0.37
CA ALA A 22 8.07 -9.79 0.03
C ALA A 22 9.61 -9.95 0.10
N GLY A 23 10.19 -11.13 -0.09
CA GLY A 23 11.62 -11.37 0.13
C GLY A 23 12.54 -10.46 -0.68
N ASN A 24 12.26 -10.27 -1.97
CA ASN A 24 13.07 -9.40 -2.85
C ASN A 24 12.89 -7.91 -2.53
N ILE A 25 11.71 -7.50 -2.09
CA ILE A 25 11.43 -6.12 -1.66
C ILE A 25 12.19 -5.83 -0.38
N THR A 26 12.16 -6.74 0.59
CA THR A 26 12.86 -6.60 1.87
C THR A 26 14.37 -6.41 1.67
N ALA A 27 15.00 -7.13 0.75
CA ALA A 27 16.42 -6.97 0.44
C ALA A 27 16.74 -5.55 -0.07
N ARG A 28 15.89 -4.97 -0.95
CA ARG A 28 16.05 -3.60 -1.44
C ARG A 28 15.83 -2.56 -0.33
N ILE A 29 14.83 -2.75 0.50
CA ILE A 29 14.57 -1.86 1.64
C ILE A 29 15.76 -1.83 2.58
N ASN A 30 16.33 -2.99 2.91
CA ASN A 30 17.50 -3.09 3.78
C ASN A 30 18.73 -2.39 3.17
N LEU A 31 18.96 -2.54 1.86
CA LEU A 31 20.03 -1.85 1.16
C LEU A 31 19.88 -0.32 1.28
N HIS A 32 18.68 0.20 1.04
CA HIS A 32 18.41 1.62 1.19
C HIS A 32 18.54 2.09 2.64
N ALA A 33 18.09 1.32 3.61
CA ALA A 33 18.21 1.65 5.03
C ALA A 33 19.68 1.78 5.46
N GLU A 34 20.56 0.89 4.94
CA GLU A 34 21.97 0.88 5.29
C GLU A 34 22.77 2.01 4.61
N TYR A 35 22.54 2.21 3.30
CA TYR A 35 23.39 3.09 2.47
C TYR A 35 22.77 4.46 2.16
N SER A 36 21.49 4.72 2.50
CA SER A 36 20.88 6.03 2.26
C SER A 36 21.49 7.10 3.15
N VAL A 37 21.85 8.23 2.54
CA VAL A 37 22.30 9.44 3.25
C VAL A 37 21.15 10.15 3.95
N ASN A 38 19.92 10.01 3.43
CA ASN A 38 18.72 10.51 4.09
C ASN A 38 18.28 9.48 5.15
N LYS A 39 18.33 9.89 6.42
CA LYS A 39 17.97 9.04 7.56
C LYS A 39 16.47 8.99 7.83
N GLN A 40 15.68 9.89 7.26
CA GLN A 40 14.24 9.74 7.23
C GLN A 40 13.88 8.57 6.30
N GLY A 41 13.30 7.52 6.82
CA GLY A 41 12.85 6.37 6.02
C GLY A 41 11.80 6.80 5.00
N TRP A 42 11.84 6.15 3.82
CA TRP A 42 10.89 6.43 2.74
C TRP A 42 9.43 6.37 3.20
N PHE A 43 9.06 5.31 3.92
CA PHE A 43 7.68 5.11 4.37
C PHE A 43 7.23 6.14 5.42
N ASN A 44 8.14 6.62 6.27
CA ASN A 44 7.84 7.70 7.19
C ASN A 44 7.59 9.01 6.44
N TRP A 45 8.44 9.32 5.45
CA TRP A 45 8.28 10.51 4.65
C TRP A 45 6.95 10.52 3.86
N ILE A 46 6.62 9.42 3.15
CA ILE A 46 5.38 9.35 2.37
C ILE A 46 4.14 9.38 3.26
N TYR A 47 4.20 8.79 4.46
CA TYR A 47 3.14 8.88 5.46
C TYR A 47 2.89 10.34 5.87
N GLU A 48 3.94 11.10 6.19
CA GLU A 48 3.83 12.52 6.52
C GLU A 48 3.23 13.35 5.36
N GLN A 49 3.68 13.10 4.12
CA GLN A 49 3.12 13.77 2.95
C GLN A 49 1.65 13.43 2.71
N SER A 50 1.20 12.28 3.20
CA SER A 50 -0.18 11.83 3.02
C SER A 50 -1.18 12.57 3.91
N ASN A 51 -0.73 13.27 4.95
CA ASN A 51 -1.56 14.06 5.86
C ASN A 51 -2.84 13.34 6.31
N ILE A 52 -2.70 12.06 6.68
CA ILE A 52 -3.81 11.19 7.05
C ILE A 52 -4.46 11.69 8.34
N GLN A 53 -5.79 11.72 8.37
CA GLN A 53 -6.57 12.24 9.49
C GLN A 53 -7.51 11.19 10.08
N THR A 54 -7.94 11.43 11.31
CA THR A 54 -8.98 10.66 12.00
C THR A 54 -10.24 10.50 11.14
N GLY A 55 -10.83 9.31 11.15
CA GLY A 55 -12.11 8.99 10.50
C GLY A 55 -12.03 8.78 8.99
N GLN A 56 -10.87 8.92 8.37
CA GLN A 56 -10.69 8.75 6.93
C GLN A 56 -10.72 7.27 6.50
N ARG A 57 -11.05 7.08 5.22
CA ARG A 57 -10.90 5.82 4.49
C ARG A 57 -9.77 5.95 3.49
N ILE A 58 -8.76 5.12 3.66
CA ILE A 58 -7.56 5.11 2.83
C ILE A 58 -7.53 3.82 2.02
N LEU A 59 -7.27 3.91 0.74
CA LEU A 59 -6.92 2.76 -0.10
C LEU A 59 -5.46 2.85 -0.49
N GLU A 60 -4.68 1.81 -0.24
CA GLU A 60 -3.37 1.62 -0.83
C GLU A 60 -3.44 0.52 -1.90
N ILE A 61 -3.11 0.88 -3.14
CA ILE A 61 -2.96 -0.04 -4.26
C ILE A 61 -1.47 -0.38 -4.43
N GLY A 62 -1.15 -1.68 -4.56
CA GLY A 62 0.23 -2.16 -4.57
C GLY A 62 0.89 -2.02 -3.19
N CYS A 63 0.23 -2.49 -2.13
CA CYS A 63 0.69 -2.32 -0.75
C CYS A 63 1.94 -3.15 -0.40
N GLY A 64 2.32 -4.11 -1.25
CA GLY A 64 3.43 -5.02 -0.97
C GLY A 64 3.25 -5.74 0.37
N ASP A 65 4.26 -5.68 1.23
CA ASP A 65 4.27 -6.29 2.57
C ASP A 65 3.63 -5.43 3.68
N GLY A 66 2.99 -4.32 3.33
CA GLY A 66 2.32 -3.42 4.27
C GLY A 66 3.24 -2.51 5.06
N ARG A 67 4.48 -2.34 4.63
CA ARG A 67 5.56 -1.63 5.35
C ARG A 67 5.20 -0.19 5.70
N LEU A 68 4.46 0.53 4.85
CA LEU A 68 4.00 1.88 5.13
C LEU A 68 3.30 1.97 6.50
N TRP A 69 2.45 1.02 6.81
CA TRP A 69 1.64 1.00 8.03
C TRP A 69 2.39 0.43 9.23
N VAL A 70 3.28 -0.54 9.01
CA VAL A 70 4.16 -1.11 10.03
C VAL A 70 5.14 -0.06 10.55
N ASP A 71 5.84 0.63 9.67
CA ASP A 71 6.87 1.62 10.04
C ASP A 71 6.26 2.87 10.72
N ASN A 72 4.97 3.16 10.45
CA ASN A 72 4.26 4.31 11.01
C ASN A 72 3.23 3.94 12.09
N LYS A 73 3.30 2.74 12.66
CA LYS A 73 2.32 2.21 13.61
C LYS A 73 1.98 3.17 14.77
N ASN A 74 2.97 3.86 15.31
CA ASN A 74 2.77 4.78 16.43
C ASN A 74 1.88 5.96 16.03
N ASN A 75 2.15 6.58 14.87
CA ASN A 75 1.35 7.68 14.34
C ASN A 75 -0.07 7.22 13.95
N VAL A 76 -0.17 6.02 13.36
CA VAL A 76 -1.45 5.44 12.94
C VAL A 76 -2.35 5.15 14.14
N ARG A 77 -1.80 4.67 15.25
CA ARG A 77 -2.53 4.38 16.49
C ARG A 77 -3.15 5.60 17.16
N GLU A 78 -2.60 6.78 16.90
CA GLU A 78 -3.14 8.05 17.40
C GLU A 78 -4.44 8.47 16.69
N LEU A 79 -4.75 7.85 15.54
CA LEU A 79 -5.89 8.18 14.72
C LEU A 79 -7.12 7.35 15.07
N SER A 80 -8.21 8.02 15.43
CA SER A 80 -9.49 7.36 15.74
C SER A 80 -10.32 7.12 14.48
N GLY A 81 -10.94 5.94 14.37
CA GLY A 81 -11.88 5.63 13.29
C GLY A 81 -11.27 5.53 11.89
N LEU A 82 -9.94 5.44 11.79
CA LEU A 82 -9.24 5.25 10.52
C LEU A 82 -9.56 3.88 9.93
N GLN A 83 -9.89 3.84 8.65
CA GLN A 83 -10.12 2.61 7.91
C GLN A 83 -9.10 2.51 6.76
N VAL A 84 -8.22 1.53 6.85
CA VAL A 84 -7.16 1.27 5.86
C VAL A 84 -7.50 0.04 5.05
N PHE A 85 -7.51 0.19 3.74
CA PHE A 85 -7.75 -0.88 2.78
C PHE A 85 -6.45 -1.09 1.99
N LEU A 86 -5.85 -2.26 2.17
CA LEU A 86 -4.62 -2.64 1.50
C LEU A 86 -4.91 -3.60 0.36
N SER A 87 -4.34 -3.31 -0.79
CA SER A 87 -4.50 -4.19 -1.94
C SER A 87 -3.20 -4.35 -2.72
N ASP A 88 -3.07 -5.53 -3.30
CA ASP A 88 -2.02 -5.88 -4.25
C ASP A 88 -2.60 -6.83 -5.28
N ILE A 89 -1.98 -6.95 -6.45
CA ILE A 89 -2.37 -7.95 -7.44
C ILE A 89 -1.95 -9.37 -7.01
N SER A 90 -0.94 -9.45 -6.12
CA SER A 90 -0.41 -10.69 -5.56
C SER A 90 -1.09 -11.06 -4.26
N ASP A 91 -1.80 -12.19 -4.22
CA ASP A 91 -2.33 -12.77 -2.97
C ASP A 91 -1.23 -13.01 -1.94
N GLY A 92 -0.01 -13.37 -2.38
CA GLY A 92 1.15 -13.55 -1.52
C GLY A 92 1.52 -12.27 -0.78
N MET A 93 1.58 -11.13 -1.49
CA MET A 93 1.86 -9.81 -0.90
C MET A 93 0.77 -9.40 0.08
N VAL A 94 -0.49 -9.58 -0.29
CA VAL A 94 -1.64 -9.28 0.59
C VAL A 94 -1.59 -10.10 1.89
N ASN A 95 -1.20 -11.37 1.80
CA ASN A 95 -1.04 -12.25 2.97
C ASN A 95 0.17 -11.84 3.82
N ASP A 96 1.28 -11.42 3.21
CA ASP A 96 2.45 -10.91 3.91
C ASP A 96 2.11 -9.59 4.63
N ALA A 97 1.43 -8.67 3.96
CA ALA A 97 0.94 -7.42 4.57
C ALA A 97 0.05 -7.69 5.78
N ARG A 98 -0.90 -8.64 5.63
CA ARG A 98 -1.78 -9.04 6.73
C ARG A 98 -0.98 -9.53 7.93
N ARG A 99 -0.07 -10.49 7.75
CA ARG A 99 0.74 -11.04 8.83
C ARG A 99 1.56 -9.96 9.54
N ASN A 100 2.21 -9.10 8.77
CA ASN A 100 3.07 -8.06 9.32
C ASN A 100 2.27 -7.05 10.14
N ILE A 101 1.12 -6.61 9.63
CA ILE A 101 0.25 -5.66 10.31
C ILE A 101 -0.40 -6.30 11.54
N GLU A 102 -0.94 -7.51 11.44
CA GLU A 102 -1.52 -8.22 12.57
C GLU A 102 -0.49 -8.44 13.68
N ALA A 103 0.76 -8.82 13.35
CA ALA A 103 1.82 -8.99 14.33
C ALA A 103 2.16 -7.68 15.06
N GLU A 104 2.22 -6.56 14.35
CA GLU A 104 2.58 -5.27 14.93
C GLU A 104 1.44 -4.62 15.72
N TYR A 105 0.19 -4.82 15.31
CA TYR A 105 -0.97 -4.21 15.96
C TYR A 105 -1.65 -5.12 17.00
N ALA A 106 -1.35 -6.44 17.04
CA ALA A 106 -1.89 -7.38 18.01
C ALA A 106 -1.17 -7.34 19.38
N ASN A 107 0.08 -6.90 19.44
CA ASN A 107 0.93 -7.00 20.64
C ASN A 107 0.50 -6.13 21.84
N GLU A 108 -0.60 -5.39 21.76
CA GLU A 108 -1.12 -4.59 22.88
C GLU A 108 -2.42 -5.14 23.50
N ASN A 109 -2.99 -6.22 22.97
CA ASN A 109 -4.12 -6.90 23.60
C ASN A 109 -3.69 -7.93 24.67
N GLY A 110 -2.40 -7.96 25.00
CA GLY A 110 -1.83 -8.77 26.05
C GLY A 110 -2.00 -8.14 27.43
N ALA A 111 -2.88 -8.72 28.23
CA ALA A 111 -2.92 -8.67 29.69
C ALA A 111 -3.63 -7.52 30.44
N ASP A 112 -4.30 -6.56 29.78
CA ASP A 112 -5.26 -5.74 30.54
C ASP A 112 -6.50 -5.38 29.70
N SER A 113 -7.48 -6.27 29.71
CA SER A 113 -8.73 -6.16 28.96
C SER A 113 -9.74 -5.16 29.55
N THR A 114 -9.31 -4.23 30.41
CA THR A 114 -10.20 -3.27 31.08
C THR A 114 -10.15 -1.85 30.55
N ALA A 115 -9.27 -1.54 29.58
CA ALA A 115 -9.19 -0.22 28.96
C ALA A 115 -9.59 -0.27 27.46
N HIS A 116 -10.80 -0.66 27.15
CA HIS A 116 -11.44 -0.27 25.90
C HIS A 116 -11.67 1.25 25.99
N LYS A 117 -10.70 2.05 25.54
CA LYS A 117 -10.97 3.44 25.20
C LYS A 117 -11.93 3.42 24.02
N THR A 118 -13.21 3.55 24.32
CA THR A 118 -14.30 3.69 23.35
C THR A 118 -13.94 4.79 22.36
N GLY A 119 -13.72 4.41 21.09
CA GLY A 119 -13.54 5.36 19.99
C GLY A 119 -12.21 5.34 19.24
N GLN A 120 -11.18 4.64 19.72
CA GLN A 120 -9.88 4.56 19.06
C GLN A 120 -9.68 3.19 18.42
N SER A 121 -10.26 2.96 17.24
CA SER A 121 -9.93 1.75 16.48
C SER A 121 -9.52 2.10 15.06
N VAL A 122 -8.30 1.75 14.71
CA VAL A 122 -7.86 1.65 13.32
C VAL A 122 -8.27 0.27 12.81
N SER A 123 -8.89 0.22 11.64
CA SER A 123 -9.26 -1.05 11.01
C SER A 123 -8.50 -1.26 9.72
N PHE A 124 -7.98 -2.48 9.53
CA PHE A 124 -7.29 -2.89 8.31
C PHE A 124 -8.13 -3.92 7.55
N LYS A 125 -8.21 -3.74 6.23
CA LYS A 125 -8.86 -4.67 5.31
C LYS A 125 -7.88 -5.01 4.19
N PHE A 126 -7.86 -6.27 3.79
CA PHE A 126 -6.89 -6.80 2.84
C PHE A 126 -7.64 -7.49 1.70
N ASN A 127 -7.32 -7.12 0.47
CA ASN A 127 -7.97 -7.68 -0.69
C ASN A 127 -7.01 -7.74 -1.89
N ALA A 128 -6.99 -8.86 -2.61
CA ALA A 128 -6.20 -8.98 -3.83
C ALA A 128 -7.08 -8.63 -5.03
N PHE A 129 -6.63 -7.65 -5.84
CA PHE A 129 -7.29 -7.27 -7.09
C PHE A 129 -6.36 -6.46 -8.00
N ASP A 130 -6.71 -6.38 -9.28
CA ASP A 130 -6.07 -5.49 -10.23
C ASP A 130 -6.52 -4.03 -9.97
N CYS A 131 -5.59 -3.11 -9.83
CA CYS A 131 -5.89 -1.69 -9.66
C CYS A 131 -6.58 -1.02 -10.86
N ALA A 132 -6.62 -1.70 -12.02
CA ALA A 132 -7.44 -1.29 -13.17
C ALA A 132 -8.92 -1.65 -13.02
N ASP A 133 -9.31 -2.45 -12.01
CA ASP A 133 -10.70 -2.84 -11.68
C ASP A 133 -10.89 -2.88 -10.15
N ILE A 134 -11.06 -1.71 -9.55
CA ILE A 134 -11.14 -1.56 -8.09
C ILE A 134 -12.53 -1.96 -7.58
N PRO A 135 -12.68 -3.03 -6.75
CA PRO A 135 -13.98 -3.58 -6.36
C PRO A 135 -14.68 -2.77 -5.25
N TYR A 136 -14.58 -1.46 -5.32
CA TYR A 136 -15.24 -0.54 -4.39
C TYR A 136 -16.13 0.44 -5.13
N ARG A 137 -17.17 0.93 -4.43
CA ARG A 137 -18.13 1.89 -5.00
C ARG A 137 -17.50 3.25 -5.27
N ASN A 138 -18.17 4.05 -6.10
CA ASN A 138 -17.79 5.44 -6.36
C ASN A 138 -17.77 6.27 -5.06
N ASN A 139 -16.88 7.26 -5.01
CA ASN A 139 -16.83 8.25 -3.93
C ASN A 139 -16.69 7.61 -2.53
N TYR A 140 -15.81 6.64 -2.39
CA TYR A 140 -15.70 5.86 -1.15
C TYR A 140 -14.50 6.24 -0.29
N PHE A 141 -13.36 6.56 -0.91
CA PHE A 141 -12.10 6.84 -0.23
C PHE A 141 -11.80 8.33 -0.13
N ASP A 142 -11.19 8.73 0.99
CA ASP A 142 -10.68 10.07 1.20
C ASP A 142 -9.31 10.22 0.55
N ILE A 143 -8.48 9.17 0.63
CA ILE A 143 -7.14 9.13 0.05
C ILE A 143 -6.96 7.79 -0.68
N VAL A 144 -6.31 7.83 -1.85
CA VAL A 144 -5.76 6.65 -2.52
C VAL A 144 -4.25 6.83 -2.62
N LEU A 145 -3.51 5.81 -2.20
CA LEU A 145 -2.05 5.75 -2.25
C LEU A 145 -1.59 4.74 -3.31
N ALA A 146 -0.54 5.07 -4.05
CA ALA A 146 0.09 4.20 -5.05
C ALA A 146 1.62 4.36 -5.01
N ASN A 147 2.27 3.63 -4.10
CA ASN A 147 3.70 3.74 -3.89
C ASN A 147 4.48 2.76 -4.76
N HIS A 148 5.23 3.26 -5.74
CA HIS A 148 6.07 2.45 -6.63
C HIS A 148 5.32 1.31 -7.36
N VAL A 149 4.07 1.51 -7.74
CA VAL A 149 3.24 0.50 -8.40
C VAL A 149 2.87 0.86 -9.85
N LEU A 150 2.66 2.14 -10.17
CA LEU A 150 2.09 2.54 -11.47
C LEU A 150 2.91 2.13 -12.69
N PHE A 151 4.22 1.99 -12.55
CA PHE A 151 5.09 1.56 -13.66
C PHE A 151 5.02 0.05 -13.96
N TYR A 152 4.29 -0.71 -13.13
CA TYR A 152 3.97 -2.12 -13.41
C TYR A 152 2.60 -2.29 -14.09
N CYS A 153 1.82 -1.22 -14.20
CA CYS A 153 0.47 -1.28 -14.77
C CYS A 153 0.54 -1.16 -16.29
N ASP A 154 -0.06 -2.12 -17.01
CA ASP A 154 -0.12 -2.10 -18.49
C ASP A 154 -0.94 -0.94 -19.02
N ASN A 155 -1.98 -0.53 -18.29
CA ASN A 155 -2.89 0.55 -18.66
C ASN A 155 -3.10 1.53 -17.52
N ILE A 156 -2.18 2.49 -17.39
CA ILE A 156 -2.23 3.54 -16.38
C ILE A 156 -3.50 4.38 -16.49
N GLU A 157 -4.04 4.60 -17.70
CA GLU A 157 -5.26 5.39 -17.89
C GLU A 157 -6.46 4.71 -17.22
N SER A 158 -6.60 3.40 -17.34
CA SER A 158 -7.64 2.63 -16.64
C SER A 158 -7.49 2.72 -15.14
N VAL A 159 -6.28 2.59 -14.62
CA VAL A 159 -5.99 2.75 -13.17
C VAL A 159 -6.40 4.15 -12.69
N LEU A 160 -6.02 5.21 -13.40
CA LEU A 160 -6.36 6.58 -13.01
C LEU A 160 -7.88 6.85 -13.08
N LYS A 161 -8.59 6.22 -14.02
CA LYS A 161 -10.07 6.29 -14.08
C LYS A 161 -10.70 5.64 -12.86
N GLU A 162 -10.23 4.46 -12.46
CA GLU A 162 -10.70 3.77 -11.27
C GLU A 162 -10.37 4.53 -9.99
N VAL A 163 -9.14 5.03 -9.84
CA VAL A 163 -8.75 5.88 -8.72
C VAL A 163 -9.69 7.10 -8.60
N LYS A 164 -9.91 7.81 -9.73
CA LYS A 164 -10.83 8.95 -9.75
C LYS A 164 -12.27 8.55 -9.37
N ARG A 165 -12.74 7.39 -9.82
CA ARG A 165 -14.08 6.89 -9.54
C ARG A 165 -14.31 6.61 -8.07
N VAL A 166 -13.33 5.98 -7.41
CA VAL A 166 -13.45 5.56 -6.01
C VAL A 166 -13.14 6.68 -5.02
N LEU A 167 -12.41 7.71 -5.43
CA LEU A 167 -12.15 8.90 -4.61
C LEU A 167 -13.42 9.73 -4.41
N LYS A 168 -13.62 10.20 -3.19
CA LYS A 168 -14.65 11.19 -2.89
C LYS A 168 -14.37 12.52 -3.59
N PRO A 169 -15.37 13.36 -3.83
CA PRO A 169 -15.13 14.76 -4.19
C PRO A 169 -14.21 15.43 -3.15
N GLY A 170 -13.10 16.02 -3.61
CA GLY A 170 -12.07 16.58 -2.74
C GLY A 170 -11.09 15.56 -2.14
N GLY A 171 -11.25 14.27 -2.45
CA GLY A 171 -10.29 13.24 -2.06
C GLY A 171 -8.96 13.38 -2.79
N VAL A 172 -7.89 12.81 -2.23
CA VAL A 172 -6.52 13.01 -2.69
C VAL A 172 -5.94 11.70 -3.23
N PHE A 173 -5.29 11.78 -4.39
CA PHE A 173 -4.45 10.70 -4.91
C PHE A 173 -2.98 11.05 -4.71
N ILE A 174 -2.24 10.16 -4.05
CA ILE A 174 -0.80 10.30 -3.81
C ILE A 174 -0.11 9.12 -4.47
N CYS A 175 0.80 9.41 -5.37
CA CYS A 175 1.59 8.38 -6.02
C CYS A 175 3.07 8.71 -5.99
N ALA A 176 3.87 7.66 -5.90
CA ALA A 176 5.31 7.73 -6.02
C ALA A 176 5.79 6.84 -7.16
N THR A 177 6.73 7.35 -7.94
CA THR A 177 7.36 6.63 -9.04
C THR A 177 8.82 7.05 -9.19
N TYR A 178 9.57 6.33 -9.98
CA TYR A 178 10.93 6.70 -10.30
C TYR A 178 10.96 7.86 -11.30
N GLY A 179 11.85 8.84 -11.09
CA GLY A 179 12.11 9.89 -12.07
C GLY A 179 12.86 9.34 -13.30
N ALA A 180 12.81 10.07 -14.41
CA ALA A 180 13.47 9.68 -15.66
C ALA A 180 15.01 9.52 -15.54
N SER A 181 15.61 10.13 -14.53
CA SER A 181 17.06 10.07 -14.24
C SER A 181 17.41 9.08 -13.12
N HIS A 182 16.46 8.29 -12.68
CA HIS A 182 16.70 7.30 -11.64
C HIS A 182 17.34 6.06 -12.28
N MET A 183 18.51 5.68 -11.80
CA MET A 183 19.18 4.42 -12.16
C MET A 183 19.08 3.43 -11.03
#